data_88dc5b54c0edae263b36be38d6c0bec6
#
_entry.id   88dc5b54c0edae263b36be38d6c0bec6
#
_cell.length_a   1.000
_cell.length_b   1.000
_cell.length_c   1.000
_cell.angle_alpha   90.00
_cell.angle_beta   90.00
_cell.angle_gamma   90.00
#
_symmetry.space_group_name_H-M   'P 1'
#
loop_
_entity.id
_entity.type
_entity.pdbx_description
1 polymer ?
#
loop_
_entity_poly.entity_id
_entity_poly.type
_entity_poly.pdbx_seq_one_letter_code
_entity_poly.pdbx_strand_id
1 'polypeptide(L)'
;MVIIRLARHGTRNAPFYHLTVADRASRRDGRHIERVGFYNPLARGKQERLRVDLARVDYWLSVGARPSERVNILIKDARTLAKGAQAAPAA
;
A
#
# COMPACT_ATOMS: atom_id res chain seq x y z
N MET A 1 18.01 1.45 -6.48
CA MET A 1 17.39 1.29 -5.18
C MET A 1 15.93 0.97 -5.33
N VAL A 2 15.47 -0.06 -4.69
CA VAL A 2 14.06 -0.48 -4.75
C VAL A 2 13.28 0.20 -3.62
N ILE A 3 12.15 0.80 -3.96
CA ILE A 3 11.29 1.47 -2.99
C ILE A 3 9.85 0.97 -3.12
N ILE A 4 9.11 1.11 -2.04
CA ILE A 4 7.67 0.88 -2.02
C ILE A 4 7.01 2.25 -1.95
N ARG A 5 6.20 2.57 -2.95
CA ARG A 5 5.61 3.91 -3.07
C ARG A 5 4.19 3.84 -3.62
N LEU A 6 3.50 4.97 -3.58
CA LEU A 6 2.18 5.10 -4.15
C LEU A 6 2.26 5.52 -5.61
N ALA A 7 1.54 4.81 -6.47
CA ALA A 7 1.31 5.21 -7.86
C ALA A 7 -0.13 5.68 -7.97
N ARG A 8 -0.34 6.83 -8.58
CA ARG A 8 -1.68 7.41 -8.69
C ARG A 8 -2.42 6.80 -9.87
N HIS A 9 -3.66 6.40 -9.60
CA HIS A 9 -4.60 5.91 -10.60
C HIS A 9 -5.96 6.58 -10.36
N GLY A 10 -6.95 6.24 -11.16
CA GLY A 10 -8.26 6.83 -11.05
C GLY A 10 -8.40 8.11 -11.85
N THR A 11 -9.48 8.85 -11.59
CA THR A 11 -9.76 10.08 -12.30
C THR A 11 -9.22 11.30 -11.54
N ARG A 12 -9.29 12.45 -12.18
CA ARG A 12 -8.85 13.70 -11.58
C ARG A 12 -9.56 14.02 -10.27
N ASN A 13 -10.85 13.73 -10.18
CA ASN A 13 -11.67 14.02 -9.00
C ASN A 13 -11.85 12.82 -8.08
N ALA A 14 -11.34 11.65 -8.46
CA ALA A 14 -11.46 10.43 -7.68
C ALA A 14 -10.12 9.70 -7.67
N PRO A 15 -9.12 10.21 -6.94
CA PRO A 15 -7.81 9.59 -6.89
C PRO A 15 -7.88 8.21 -6.23
N PHE A 16 -7.13 7.31 -6.80
CA PHE A 16 -6.98 5.96 -6.28
C PHE A 16 -5.51 5.60 -6.40
N TYR A 17 -4.93 5.03 -5.36
CA TYR A 17 -3.51 4.77 -5.32
C TYR A 17 -3.23 3.28 -5.22
N HIS A 18 -2.22 2.82 -5.97
CA HIS A 18 -1.67 1.48 -5.79
C HIS A 18 -0.36 1.58 -5.00
N LEU A 19 -0.16 0.65 -4.05
CA LEU A 19 1.12 0.50 -3.40
C LEU A 19 1.99 -0.37 -4.31
N THR A 20 3.05 0.20 -4.84
CA THR A 20 3.90 -0.48 -5.82
C THR A 20 5.33 -0.57 -5.34
N VAL A 21 5.97 -1.67 -5.69
CA VAL A 21 7.41 -1.86 -5.52
C VAL A 21 8.06 -1.50 -6.85
N ALA A 22 8.96 -0.54 -6.82
CA ALA A 22 9.57 -0.05 -8.05
C ALA A 22 10.99 0.44 -7.81
N ASP A 23 11.75 0.57 -8.90
CA ASP A 23 13.05 1.23 -8.84
C ASP A 23 12.82 2.73 -8.62
N ARG A 24 13.62 3.30 -7.72
CA ARG A 24 13.54 4.73 -7.39
C ARG A 24 13.64 5.63 -8.63
N ALA A 25 14.39 5.21 -9.63
CA ALA A 25 14.58 5.96 -10.85
C ALA A 25 13.37 5.93 -11.78
N SER A 26 12.45 5.00 -11.59
CA SER A 26 11.23 4.90 -12.40
C SER A 26 10.24 6.00 -12.05
N ARG A 27 9.45 6.42 -13.04
CA ARG A 27 8.40 7.41 -12.83
C ARG A 27 7.36 6.87 -11.86
N ARG A 28 6.80 7.76 -11.05
CA ARG A 28 5.79 7.41 -10.03
C ARG A 28 4.65 6.55 -10.59
N ASP A 29 4.08 6.92 -11.73
CA ASP A 29 2.97 6.22 -12.34
C ASP A 29 3.41 5.34 -13.52
N GLY A 30 4.71 5.09 -13.63
CA GLY A 30 5.28 4.29 -14.69
C GLY A 30 5.44 2.84 -14.28
N ARG A 31 6.49 2.23 -14.82
CA ARG A 31 6.77 0.81 -14.63
C ARG A 31 7.06 0.48 -13.17
N HIS A 32 6.49 -0.61 -12.70
CA HIS A 32 6.75 -1.12 -11.35
C HIS A 32 7.08 -2.61 -11.41
N ILE A 33 7.72 -3.09 -10.34
CA ILE A 33 8.10 -4.51 -10.22
C ILE A 33 6.91 -5.34 -9.78
N GLU A 34 6.20 -4.87 -8.76
CA GLU A 34 5.07 -5.59 -8.17
C GLU A 34 4.11 -4.61 -7.51
N ARG A 35 2.85 -4.96 -7.53
CA ARG A 35 1.83 -4.22 -6.77
C ARG A 35 1.50 -5.00 -5.50
N VAL A 36 1.61 -4.35 -4.35
CA VAL A 36 1.42 -5.00 -3.05
C VAL A 36 0.18 -4.50 -2.30
N GLY A 37 -0.61 -3.66 -2.92
CA GLY A 37 -1.84 -3.19 -2.30
C GLY A 37 -2.42 -1.97 -2.97
N PHE A 38 -3.44 -1.40 -2.30
CA PHE A 38 -4.06 -0.17 -2.78
C PHE A 38 -4.51 0.71 -1.62
N TYR A 39 -4.72 1.98 -1.91
CA TYR A 39 -5.25 2.96 -0.98
C TYR A 39 -6.28 3.81 -1.69
N ASN A 40 -7.52 3.81 -1.17
CA ASN A 40 -8.61 4.62 -1.68
C ASN A 40 -9.02 5.64 -0.61
N PRO A 41 -8.51 6.89 -0.67
CA PRO A 41 -8.82 7.89 0.34
C PRO A 41 -10.28 8.34 0.32
N LEU A 42 -11.01 8.07 -0.75
CA LEU A 42 -12.40 8.44 -0.91
C LEU A 42 -13.37 7.27 -0.64
N ALA A 43 -12.88 6.18 -0.09
CA ALA A 43 -13.73 5.03 0.22
C ALA A 43 -14.83 5.41 1.22
N ARG A 44 -16.05 4.97 0.94
CA ARG A 44 -17.22 5.24 1.78
C ARG A 44 -17.99 3.97 2.05
N GLY A 45 -18.62 3.92 3.22
CA GLY A 45 -19.47 2.79 3.58
C GLY A 45 -18.69 1.49 3.64
N LYS A 46 -19.13 0.52 2.86
CA LYS A 46 -18.49 -0.80 2.83
C LYS A 46 -17.28 -0.90 1.92
N GLN A 47 -16.93 0.18 1.24
CA GLN A 47 -15.76 0.18 0.37
C GLN A 47 -14.48 0.01 1.18
N GLU A 48 -13.56 -0.79 0.67
CA GLU A 48 -12.29 -0.99 1.32
C GLU A 48 -11.38 0.20 1.06
N ARG A 49 -10.93 0.85 2.14
CA ARG A 49 -10.08 2.03 2.05
C ARG A 49 -8.62 1.67 1.81
N LEU A 50 -8.16 0.61 2.44
CA LEU A 50 -6.76 0.22 2.42
C LEU A 50 -6.64 -1.29 2.41
N ARG A 51 -5.86 -1.80 1.48
CA ARG A 51 -5.48 -3.20 1.46
C ARG A 51 -3.98 -3.29 1.21
N VAL A 52 -3.29 -4.05 2.04
CA VAL A 52 -1.85 -4.25 1.88
C VAL A 52 -1.55 -5.74 2.06
N ASP A 53 -0.81 -6.30 1.12
CA ASP A 53 -0.28 -7.65 1.27
C ASP A 53 0.96 -7.57 2.15
N LEU A 54 0.75 -7.73 3.46
CA LEU A 54 1.82 -7.57 4.44
C LEU A 54 2.93 -8.59 4.26
N ALA A 55 2.61 -9.79 3.81
CA ALA A 55 3.61 -10.81 3.58
C ALA A 55 4.59 -10.37 2.48
N ARG A 56 4.07 -9.80 1.40
CA ARG A 56 4.91 -9.30 0.32
C ARG A 56 5.68 -8.05 0.73
N VAL A 57 5.05 -7.16 1.47
CA VAL A 57 5.73 -5.98 2.01
C VAL A 57 6.89 -6.39 2.90
N ASP A 58 6.67 -7.33 3.80
CA ASP A 58 7.72 -7.83 4.69
C ASP A 58 8.85 -8.48 3.89
N TYR A 59 8.53 -9.23 2.86
CA TYR A 59 9.54 -9.80 1.97
C TYR A 59 10.43 -8.71 1.36
N TRP A 60 9.80 -7.68 0.77
CA TRP A 60 10.56 -6.60 0.13
C TRP A 60 11.38 -5.80 1.13
N LEU A 61 10.85 -5.55 2.32
CA LEU A 61 11.62 -4.87 3.37
C LEU A 61 12.82 -5.69 3.80
N SER A 62 12.67 -7.01 3.86
CA SER A 62 13.75 -7.92 4.26
C SER A 62 14.90 -7.95 3.26
N VAL A 63 14.62 -7.69 1.99
CA VAL A 63 15.64 -7.64 0.94
C VAL A 63 16.13 -6.22 0.65
N GLY A 64 15.81 -5.26 1.52
CA GLY A 64 16.37 -3.91 1.45
C GLY A 64 15.52 -2.86 0.76
N ALA A 65 14.30 -3.17 0.34
CA ALA A 65 13.41 -2.14 -0.18
C ALA A 65 13.02 -1.16 0.91
N ARG A 66 12.83 0.10 0.54
CA ARG A 66 12.46 1.14 1.49
C ARG A 66 11.10 1.73 1.17
N PRO A 67 10.21 1.85 2.15
CA PRO A 67 8.92 2.50 1.94
C PRO A 67 9.07 4.01 1.94
N SER A 68 8.28 4.70 1.13
CA SER A 68 8.14 6.14 1.24
C SER A 68 7.48 6.50 2.56
N GLU A 69 7.57 7.76 2.98
CA GLU A 69 6.95 8.19 4.25
C GLU A 69 5.45 7.87 4.29
N ARG A 70 4.74 8.18 3.21
CA ARG A 70 3.30 7.92 3.13
C ARG A 70 2.99 6.43 3.20
N VAL A 71 3.74 5.62 2.45
CA VAL A 71 3.56 4.18 2.46
C VAL A 71 3.87 3.60 3.83
N ASN A 72 4.89 4.12 4.51
CA ASN A 72 5.23 3.66 5.85
C ASN A 72 4.06 3.85 6.82
N ILE A 73 3.38 4.99 6.74
CA ILE A 73 2.18 5.27 7.53
C ILE A 73 1.07 4.27 7.18
N LEU A 74 0.84 4.04 5.90
CA LEU A 74 -0.20 3.11 5.44
C LEU A 74 0.11 1.67 5.85
N ILE A 75 1.37 1.26 5.84
CA ILE A 75 1.77 -0.07 6.31
C ILE A 75 1.46 -0.21 7.79
N LYS A 76 1.74 0.79 8.60
CA LYS A 76 1.43 0.76 10.02
C LYS A 76 -0.08 0.65 10.24
N ASP A 77 -0.86 1.41 9.49
CA ASP A 77 -2.33 1.34 9.57
C ASP A 77 -2.83 -0.06 9.19
N ALA A 78 -2.27 -0.64 8.12
CA ALA A 78 -2.66 -1.97 7.69
C ALA A 78 -2.32 -3.04 8.73
N ARG A 79 -1.19 -2.92 9.40
CA ARG A 79 -0.82 -3.85 10.48
C ARG A 79 -1.78 -3.72 11.66
N THR A 80 -2.17 -2.51 12.00
CA THR A 80 -3.15 -2.26 13.06
C THR A 80 -4.50 -2.87 12.70
N LEU A 81 -4.96 -2.69 11.48
CA LEU A 81 -6.21 -3.26 11.00
C LEU A 81 -6.17 -4.79 11.02
N ALA A 82 -5.05 -5.38 10.61
CA ALA A 82 -4.87 -6.83 10.63
C ALA A 82 -4.91 -7.36 12.05
N LYS A 83 -4.25 -6.70 12.99
CA LYS A 83 -4.30 -7.06 14.41
C LYS A 83 -5.71 -6.92 14.96
N GLY A 84 -6.39 -5.83 14.61
CA GLY A 84 -7.77 -5.62 15.04
C GLY A 84 -8.70 -6.71 14.53
N ALA A 85 -8.55 -7.11 13.27
CA ALA A 85 -9.34 -8.17 12.68
C ALA A 85 -9.06 -9.52 13.34
N GLN A 86 -7.81 -9.77 13.73
CA GLN A 86 -7.44 -11.01 14.42
C GLN A 86 -7.85 -10.99 15.89
N ALA A 87 -7.75 -9.82 16.52
CA ALA A 87 -8.08 -9.66 17.93
C ALA A 87 -9.60 -9.56 18.15
N ALA A 88 -10.35 -9.18 17.16
CA ALA A 88 -11.80 -9.16 17.21
C ALA A 88 -12.31 -10.51 16.72
N PRO A 89 -12.42 -11.50 17.62
CA PRO A 89 -13.02 -12.75 17.21
C PRO A 89 -14.40 -12.39 16.69
N ALA A 90 -14.66 -12.80 15.49
CA ALA A 90 -15.98 -12.65 14.95
C ALA A 90 -16.95 -13.27 15.96
N ALA A 91 -17.40 -12.43 16.81
CA ALA A 91 -18.35 -12.88 17.80
C ALA A 91 -19.59 -13.33 17.06
#